data_9d208661f1396a03ba9dd5b941e5ff11
#
_entry.id   9d208661f1396a03ba9dd5b941e5ff11
#
_cell.length_a   1.000
_cell.length_b   1.000
_cell.length_c   1.000
_cell.angle_alpha   90.00
_cell.angle_beta   90.00
_cell.angle_gamma   90.00
#
_symmetry.space_group_name_H-M   'P 1'
#
loop_
_entity.id
_entity.type
_entity.pdbx_description
1 polymer ?
#
loop_
_entity_poly.entity_id
_entity_poly.type
_entity_poly.pdbx_seq_one_letter_code
_entity_poly.pdbx_strand_id
1 'polypeptide(L)'
;MLKLFRERFDKITETRDESERGRVDIKAMNELTKEGKIIKRCSSIIGPVPGVEVGDRFRYRVELVIVGLHKHNERGIDTTTDSSGLKKVATCVVANSDHFDKINDPNILTYIGEGGKPRGKTVGNPNPKLDSKPSDQELKGGNLALLESKMSSSPVRVVKGFKVNRMCPRRGRTVERTEYIYDGLYEVKSCEKKQGLMKNWIFEFELFRCPGQPDICLKGCKR
;
A
#
# COMPACT_ATOMS: atom_id res chain seq x y z
N MET A 1 -18.71 7.60 0.77
CA MET A 1 -18.05 6.70 1.73
C MET A 1 -16.87 7.36 2.43
N LEU A 2 -15.88 7.93 1.72
CA LEU A 2 -14.71 8.57 2.36
C LEU A 2 -15.07 9.74 3.25
N LYS A 3 -16.04 10.59 2.88
CA LYS A 3 -16.53 11.70 3.72
C LYS A 3 -17.04 11.16 5.06
N LEU A 4 -17.91 10.19 5.04
CA LEU A 4 -18.47 9.56 6.25
C LEU A 4 -17.37 8.93 7.13
N PHE A 5 -16.38 8.29 6.50
CA PHE A 5 -15.25 7.73 7.23
C PHE A 5 -14.42 8.82 7.93
N ARG A 6 -14.12 9.94 7.23
CA ARG A 6 -13.36 11.05 7.78
C ARG A 6 -14.10 11.73 8.93
N GLU A 7 -15.39 11.94 8.81
CA GLU A 7 -16.24 12.47 9.90
C GLU A 7 -16.20 11.56 11.14
N ARG A 8 -16.32 10.25 10.95
CA ARG A 8 -16.22 9.28 12.06
C ARG A 8 -14.83 9.26 12.68
N PHE A 9 -13.78 9.31 11.86
CA PHE A 9 -12.39 9.38 12.32
C PHE A 9 -12.16 10.63 13.17
N ASP A 10 -12.61 11.78 12.71
CA ASP A 10 -12.46 13.06 13.43
C ASP A 10 -13.21 13.01 14.77
N LYS A 11 -14.45 12.53 14.78
CA LYS A 11 -15.25 12.35 16.00
C LYS A 11 -14.55 11.44 17.03
N ILE A 12 -14.04 10.27 16.60
CA ILE A 12 -13.31 9.37 17.52
C ILE A 12 -12.02 10.03 18.01
N THR A 13 -11.34 10.78 17.15
CA THR A 13 -10.10 11.48 17.53
C THR A 13 -10.36 12.57 18.58
N GLU A 14 -11.48 13.29 18.48
CA GLU A 14 -11.87 14.34 19.43
C GLU A 14 -12.27 13.77 20.79
N THR A 15 -13.02 12.68 20.81
CA THR A 15 -13.54 12.08 22.06
C THR A 15 -12.59 11.07 22.72
N ARG A 16 -11.50 10.71 22.06
CA ARG A 16 -10.57 9.69 22.53
C ARG A 16 -9.81 10.14 23.77
N ASP A 17 -9.79 9.29 24.81
CA ASP A 17 -8.91 9.45 25.96
C ASP A 17 -7.43 9.27 25.60
N GLU A 18 -6.51 9.91 26.34
CA GLU A 18 -5.07 9.78 26.13
C GLU A 18 -4.53 8.38 26.45
N SER A 19 -5.19 7.67 27.37
CA SER A 19 -4.87 6.29 27.73
C SER A 19 -5.27 5.26 26.68
N GLU A 20 -6.23 5.59 25.79
CA GLU A 20 -6.67 4.69 24.73
C GLU A 20 -5.55 4.47 23.70
N ARG A 21 -5.11 3.23 23.53
CA ARG A 21 -4.14 2.81 22.53
C ARG A 21 -4.85 2.24 21.29
N GLY A 22 -4.18 2.27 20.14
CA GLY A 22 -4.67 1.67 18.91
C GLY A 22 -4.85 2.65 17.76
N ARG A 23 -5.14 2.11 16.60
CA ARG A 23 -5.29 2.86 15.33
C ARG A 23 -6.74 3.35 15.18
N VAL A 24 -6.93 4.65 15.27
CA VAL A 24 -8.24 5.31 15.13
C VAL A 24 -8.85 5.07 13.75
N ASP A 25 -8.03 5.04 12.72
CA ASP A 25 -8.46 4.78 11.35
C ASP A 25 -9.10 3.39 11.18
N ILE A 26 -8.53 2.38 11.83
CA ILE A 26 -9.11 1.02 11.83
C ILE A 26 -10.39 0.98 12.67
N LYS A 27 -10.42 1.66 13.83
CA LYS A 27 -11.60 1.73 14.70
C LYS A 27 -12.77 2.36 13.94
N ALA A 28 -12.55 3.51 13.29
CA ALA A 28 -13.57 4.21 12.50
C ALA A 28 -14.13 3.33 11.36
N MET A 29 -13.28 2.65 10.61
CA MET A 29 -13.72 1.74 9.55
C MET A 29 -14.55 0.59 10.11
N ASN A 30 -14.11 -0.03 11.20
CA ASN A 30 -14.79 -1.18 11.80
C ASN A 30 -16.17 -0.80 12.35
N GLU A 31 -16.32 0.36 12.99
CA GLU A 31 -17.62 0.85 13.46
C GLU A 31 -18.57 1.06 12.29
N LEU A 32 -18.15 1.77 11.25
CA LEU A 32 -18.98 2.01 10.06
C LEU A 32 -19.33 0.73 9.29
N THR A 33 -18.43 -0.26 9.31
CA THR A 33 -18.70 -1.59 8.73
C THR A 33 -19.76 -2.34 9.53
N LYS A 34 -19.69 -2.29 10.88
CA LYS A 34 -20.70 -2.91 11.76
C LYS A 34 -22.07 -2.23 11.61
N GLU A 35 -22.09 -0.93 11.37
CA GLU A 35 -23.32 -0.17 11.10
C GLU A 35 -23.86 -0.38 9.68
N GLY A 36 -23.22 -1.19 8.84
CA GLY A 36 -23.60 -1.40 7.44
C GLY A 36 -23.41 -0.19 6.52
N LYS A 37 -22.76 0.87 6.99
CA LYS A 37 -22.54 2.12 6.23
C LYS A 37 -21.36 2.04 5.28
N ILE A 38 -20.42 1.12 5.52
CA ILE A 38 -19.29 0.81 4.65
C ILE A 38 -19.32 -0.68 4.34
N ILE A 39 -19.44 -0.99 3.06
CA ILE A 39 -19.24 -2.34 2.56
C ILE A 39 -17.80 -2.44 2.08
N LYS A 40 -17.01 -3.34 2.67
CA LYS A 40 -15.67 -3.61 2.19
C LYS A 40 -15.75 -4.10 0.75
N ARG A 41 -15.36 -3.26 -0.19
CA ARG A 41 -15.25 -3.66 -1.59
C ARG A 41 -14.11 -4.67 -1.71
N CYS A 42 -14.41 -5.85 -2.22
CA CYS A 42 -13.36 -6.82 -2.51
C CYS A 42 -12.60 -6.35 -3.74
N SER A 43 -11.31 -6.06 -3.61
CA SER A 43 -10.47 -5.65 -4.74
C SER A 43 -10.06 -6.84 -5.63
N SER A 44 -11.01 -7.76 -5.90
CA SER A 44 -10.77 -8.87 -6.85
C SER A 44 -10.69 -8.40 -8.31
N ILE A 45 -11.00 -7.13 -8.56
CA ILE A 45 -10.98 -6.53 -9.90
C ILE A 45 -9.52 -6.40 -10.36
N ILE A 46 -9.21 -6.93 -11.54
CA ILE A 46 -7.98 -6.66 -12.28
C ILE A 46 -8.22 -5.40 -13.11
N GLY A 47 -7.29 -4.44 -13.09
CA GLY A 47 -7.45 -3.17 -13.78
C GLY A 47 -8.02 -2.05 -12.90
N PRO A 48 -8.67 -1.04 -13.49
CA PRO A 48 -9.13 0.16 -12.79
C PRO A 48 -10.29 -0.17 -11.84
N VAL A 49 -10.39 0.59 -10.75
CA VAL A 49 -11.51 0.49 -9.80
C VAL A 49 -12.54 1.57 -10.14
N PRO A 50 -13.82 1.22 -10.36
CA PRO A 50 -14.85 2.20 -10.68
C PRO A 50 -14.98 3.29 -9.60
N GLY A 51 -14.96 4.56 -10.04
CA GLY A 51 -15.07 5.73 -9.16
C GLY A 51 -13.78 6.09 -8.42
N VAL A 52 -12.64 5.58 -8.87
CA VAL A 52 -11.31 5.99 -8.41
C VAL A 52 -10.48 6.39 -9.63
N GLU A 53 -9.97 7.60 -9.61
CA GLU A 53 -9.23 8.19 -10.71
C GLU A 53 -7.73 8.32 -10.40
N VAL A 54 -6.92 8.32 -11.44
CA VAL A 54 -5.49 8.58 -11.32
C VAL A 54 -5.29 9.98 -10.75
N GLY A 55 -4.48 10.08 -9.70
CA GLY A 55 -4.28 11.32 -8.97
C GLY A 55 -5.10 11.44 -7.68
N ASP A 56 -6.06 10.56 -7.44
CA ASP A 56 -6.83 10.53 -6.18
C ASP A 56 -5.92 10.36 -4.97
N ARG A 57 -6.18 11.16 -3.93
CA ARG A 57 -5.38 11.22 -2.71
C ARG A 57 -6.12 10.67 -1.50
N PHE A 58 -5.39 9.92 -0.69
CA PHE A 58 -5.88 9.21 0.50
C PHE A 58 -5.02 9.57 1.71
N ARG A 59 -5.67 9.92 2.83
CA ARG A 59 -4.99 10.30 4.07
C ARG A 59 -4.52 9.10 4.89
N TYR A 60 -5.19 7.95 4.70
CA TYR A 60 -4.95 6.74 5.47
C TYR A 60 -4.97 5.51 4.59
N ARG A 61 -4.18 4.52 4.97
CA ARG A 61 -4.17 3.21 4.30
C ARG A 61 -5.54 2.56 4.23
N VAL A 62 -6.34 2.75 5.28
CA VAL A 62 -7.72 2.27 5.38
C VAL A 62 -8.62 2.84 4.28
N GLU A 63 -8.38 4.07 3.82
CA GLU A 63 -9.17 4.67 2.74
C GLU A 63 -9.02 3.90 1.43
N LEU A 64 -7.83 3.31 1.16
CA LEU A 64 -7.61 2.44 0.00
C LEU A 64 -8.48 1.18 0.06
N VAL A 65 -8.70 0.66 1.28
CA VAL A 65 -9.58 -0.50 1.49
C VAL A 65 -11.05 -0.12 1.27
N ILE A 66 -11.45 1.04 1.78
CA ILE A 66 -12.83 1.53 1.65
C ILE A 66 -13.22 1.75 0.18
N VAL A 67 -12.31 2.27 -0.63
CA VAL A 67 -12.59 2.49 -2.07
C VAL A 67 -12.35 1.26 -2.93
N GLY A 68 -11.74 0.20 -2.38
CA GLY A 68 -11.47 -1.05 -3.09
C GLY A 68 -10.19 -1.06 -3.93
N LEU A 69 -9.31 -0.08 -3.76
CA LEU A 69 -7.99 -0.09 -4.42
C LEU A 69 -7.08 -1.19 -3.88
N HIS A 70 -7.16 -1.45 -2.57
CA HIS A 70 -6.31 -2.42 -1.89
C HIS A 70 -7.07 -3.12 -0.76
N LYS A 71 -6.84 -4.43 -0.54
CA LYS A 71 -7.57 -5.23 0.47
C LYS A 71 -7.03 -5.07 1.89
N HIS A 72 -5.73 -4.84 2.02
CA HIS A 72 -5.02 -4.96 3.29
C HIS A 72 -4.51 -3.62 3.80
N ASN A 73 -4.60 -3.40 5.10
CA ASN A 73 -4.11 -2.18 5.75
C ASN A 73 -2.57 -2.15 5.88
N GLU A 74 -1.88 -3.29 5.74
CA GLU A 74 -0.44 -3.40 6.05
C GLU A 74 0.38 -4.03 4.92
N ARG A 75 -0.17 -5.01 4.20
CA ARG A 75 0.56 -5.68 3.11
C ARG A 75 0.81 -4.73 1.95
N GLY A 76 2.00 -4.85 1.34
CA GLY A 76 2.38 -4.06 0.18
C GLY A 76 1.75 -4.53 -1.13
N ILE A 77 1.51 -5.83 -1.27
CA ILE A 77 1.02 -6.46 -2.50
C ILE A 77 -0.37 -7.06 -2.25
N ASP A 78 -1.30 -6.74 -3.11
CA ASP A 78 -2.64 -7.31 -3.15
C ASP A 78 -2.78 -8.28 -4.31
N THR A 79 -3.52 -9.36 -4.11
CA THR A 79 -3.63 -10.43 -5.09
C THR A 79 -5.06 -10.89 -5.30
N THR A 80 -5.36 -11.38 -6.49
CA THR A 80 -6.60 -12.11 -6.79
C THR A 80 -6.30 -13.33 -7.64
N THR A 81 -7.27 -14.22 -7.74
CA THR A 81 -7.20 -15.32 -8.70
C THR A 81 -7.57 -14.76 -10.09
N ASP A 82 -6.85 -15.18 -11.11
CA ASP A 82 -7.10 -14.79 -12.49
C ASP A 82 -8.43 -15.37 -13.03
N SER A 83 -8.78 -15.02 -14.24
CA SER A 83 -10.01 -15.50 -14.89
C SER A 83 -10.03 -17.03 -15.12
N SER A 84 -8.87 -17.69 -15.14
CA SER A 84 -8.77 -19.13 -15.26
C SER A 84 -9.09 -19.88 -13.96
N GLY A 85 -9.07 -19.17 -12.82
CA GLY A 85 -9.22 -19.76 -11.48
C GLY A 85 -7.98 -20.51 -10.97
N LEU A 86 -6.89 -20.54 -11.74
CA LEU A 86 -5.71 -21.37 -11.45
C LEU A 86 -4.55 -20.58 -10.86
N LYS A 87 -4.38 -19.33 -11.25
CA LYS A 87 -3.22 -18.53 -10.88
C LYS A 87 -3.59 -17.31 -10.05
N LYS A 88 -2.73 -16.97 -9.12
CA LYS A 88 -2.85 -15.69 -8.39
C LYS A 88 -2.02 -14.64 -9.07
N VAL A 89 -2.64 -13.53 -9.45
CA VAL A 89 -2.01 -12.34 -10.00
C VAL A 89 -2.07 -11.19 -9.01
N ALA A 90 -1.11 -10.27 -9.08
CA ALA A 90 -1.14 -9.05 -8.29
C ALA A 90 -2.18 -8.09 -8.86
N THR A 91 -2.97 -7.48 -7.99
CA THR A 91 -3.96 -6.47 -8.40
C THR A 91 -3.54 -5.06 -8.05
N CYS A 92 -2.76 -4.90 -6.97
CA CYS A 92 -2.32 -3.60 -6.49
C CYS A 92 -1.01 -3.72 -5.72
N VAL A 93 -0.12 -2.76 -5.90
CA VAL A 93 1.04 -2.56 -5.02
C VAL A 93 0.95 -1.20 -4.36
N VAL A 94 1.41 -1.14 -3.11
CA VAL A 94 1.60 0.13 -2.42
C VAL A 94 3.08 0.30 -2.13
N ALA A 95 3.66 1.27 -2.80
CA ALA A 95 5.05 1.60 -2.70
C ALA A 95 5.23 2.86 -1.84
N ASN A 96 6.13 2.82 -0.87
CA ASN A 96 6.46 3.97 -0.02
C ASN A 96 7.60 4.78 -0.64
N SER A 97 7.78 6.02 -0.19
CA SER A 97 8.80 6.96 -0.70
C SER A 97 10.21 6.38 -0.82
N ASP A 98 10.58 5.47 0.09
CA ASP A 98 11.88 4.81 0.07
C ASP A 98 12.13 3.95 -1.19
N HIS A 99 11.07 3.66 -1.95
CA HIS A 99 11.13 2.92 -3.21
C HIS A 99 11.21 3.82 -4.45
N PHE A 100 10.94 5.14 -4.30
CA PHE A 100 10.90 6.08 -5.45
C PHE A 100 12.21 6.85 -5.66
N ASP A 101 13.06 6.96 -4.64
CA ASP A 101 14.25 7.82 -4.68
C ASP A 101 15.34 7.32 -5.66
N LYS A 102 15.13 6.17 -6.30
CA LYS A 102 16.08 5.57 -7.24
C LYS A 102 15.70 5.71 -8.70
N ILE A 103 14.60 6.40 -9.03
CA ILE A 103 14.05 6.39 -10.38
C ILE A 103 14.18 7.76 -11.03
N ASN A 104 14.91 7.79 -12.14
CA ASN A 104 15.03 8.95 -13.01
C ASN A 104 13.80 9.14 -13.93
N ASP A 105 12.92 8.14 -14.04
CA ASP A 105 11.74 8.16 -14.91
C ASP A 105 10.47 8.01 -14.05
N PRO A 106 9.53 9.00 -14.10
CA PRO A 106 8.28 8.95 -13.35
C PRO A 106 7.36 7.78 -13.76
N ASN A 107 7.59 7.20 -14.95
CA ASN A 107 6.81 6.09 -15.49
C ASN A 107 7.36 4.71 -15.13
N ILE A 108 8.49 4.64 -14.44
CA ILE A 108 9.09 3.38 -14.02
C ILE A 108 9.07 3.31 -12.49
N LEU A 109 8.55 2.22 -11.96
CA LEU A 109 8.59 1.91 -10.53
C LEU A 109 9.46 0.68 -10.29
N THR A 110 10.56 0.84 -9.57
CA THR A 110 11.30 -0.29 -8.99
C THR A 110 10.65 -0.68 -7.67
N TYR A 111 10.15 -1.90 -7.58
CA TYR A 111 9.47 -2.41 -6.40
C TYR A 111 10.22 -3.60 -5.80
N ILE A 112 10.57 -3.49 -4.52
CA ILE A 112 11.19 -4.61 -3.79
C ILE A 112 10.08 -5.50 -3.24
N GLY A 113 10.20 -6.80 -3.51
CA GLY A 113 9.25 -7.82 -3.07
C GLY A 113 9.04 -7.86 -1.56
N GLU A 114 8.02 -8.60 -1.15
CA GLU A 114 7.68 -8.78 0.26
C GLU A 114 8.53 -9.86 0.94
N GLY A 115 8.66 -9.79 2.27
CA GLY A 115 9.45 -10.72 3.07
C GLY A 115 10.89 -10.28 3.28
N GLY A 116 11.69 -11.16 3.89
CA GLY A 116 13.12 -10.92 4.13
C GLY A 116 13.45 -9.90 5.22
N LYS A 117 12.49 -9.15 5.73
CA LYS A 117 12.74 -8.20 6.82
C LYS A 117 12.85 -8.93 8.17
N PRO A 118 13.73 -8.45 9.08
CA PRO A 118 13.73 -8.94 10.44
C PRO A 118 12.34 -8.83 11.05
N ARG A 119 11.91 -9.84 11.80
CA ARG A 119 10.61 -9.80 12.49
C ARG A 119 10.66 -8.71 13.56
N GLY A 120 9.84 -7.68 13.39
CA GLY A 120 9.65 -6.65 14.39
C GLY A 120 8.97 -7.20 15.66
N LYS A 121 8.91 -6.36 16.71
CA LYS A 121 8.18 -6.68 17.95
C LYS A 121 6.73 -6.99 17.64
N THR A 122 6.25 -8.13 18.10
CA THR A 122 4.84 -8.54 18.03
C THR A 122 4.30 -8.79 19.42
N VAL A 123 2.97 -8.84 19.58
CA VAL A 123 2.32 -9.14 20.87
C VAL A 123 2.79 -10.48 21.44
N GLY A 124 3.11 -11.46 20.57
CA GLY A 124 3.62 -12.78 20.97
C GLY A 124 5.15 -12.87 21.12
N ASN A 125 5.88 -11.82 20.68
CA ASN A 125 7.34 -11.74 20.82
C ASN A 125 7.76 -10.29 21.07
N PRO A 126 7.67 -9.82 22.34
CA PRO A 126 8.02 -8.45 22.71
C PRO A 126 9.53 -8.15 22.63
N ASN A 127 10.38 -9.19 22.63
CA ASN A 127 11.83 -9.10 22.50
C ASN A 127 12.33 -9.89 21.27
N PRO A 128 12.09 -9.44 20.03
CA PRO A 128 12.81 -10.02 18.91
C PRO A 128 14.30 -9.78 19.16
N LYS A 129 15.11 -10.82 18.95
CA LYS A 129 16.58 -10.67 19.03
C LYS A 129 16.96 -9.51 18.13
N LEU A 130 17.56 -8.48 18.69
CA LEU A 130 17.95 -7.23 17.97
C LEU A 130 18.89 -7.53 16.79
N ASP A 131 19.49 -8.71 16.76
CA ASP A 131 20.44 -9.22 15.77
C ASP A 131 19.84 -10.24 14.80
N SER A 132 18.51 -10.31 14.64
CA SER A 132 17.96 -11.20 13.63
C SER A 132 18.33 -10.68 12.24
N LYS A 133 19.31 -11.34 11.59
CA LYS A 133 19.66 -11.05 10.20
C LYS A 133 18.40 -11.16 9.33
N PRO A 134 18.23 -10.28 8.33
CA PRO A 134 17.16 -10.45 7.38
C PRO A 134 17.29 -11.81 6.69
N SER A 135 16.18 -12.49 6.51
CA SER A 135 16.13 -13.73 5.73
C SER A 135 16.04 -13.41 4.24
N ASP A 136 16.35 -14.39 3.41
CA ASP A 136 16.09 -14.28 1.99
C ASP A 136 14.60 -14.18 1.70
N GLN A 137 14.25 -13.42 0.67
CA GLN A 137 12.89 -13.42 0.15
C GLN A 137 12.61 -14.71 -0.60
N GLU A 138 11.38 -15.16 -0.55
CA GLU A 138 10.91 -16.32 -1.27
C GLU A 138 9.99 -15.90 -2.42
N LEU A 139 10.02 -16.68 -3.53
CA LEU A 139 9.09 -16.48 -4.64
C LEU A 139 7.75 -17.15 -4.32
N LYS A 140 7.03 -16.57 -3.36
CA LYS A 140 5.70 -17.02 -2.92
C LYS A 140 4.80 -15.82 -2.63
N GLY A 141 3.50 -16.07 -2.43
CA GLY A 141 2.54 -15.02 -2.07
C GLY A 141 2.51 -13.88 -3.07
N GLY A 142 2.72 -12.65 -2.61
CA GLY A 142 2.73 -11.45 -3.46
C GLY A 142 3.86 -11.43 -4.49
N ASN A 143 5.05 -11.93 -4.14
CA ASN A 143 6.17 -12.02 -5.08
C ASN A 143 5.85 -12.92 -6.27
N LEU A 144 5.27 -14.09 -6.00
CA LEU A 144 4.83 -14.99 -7.07
C LEU A 144 3.69 -14.37 -7.89
N ALA A 145 2.75 -13.70 -7.24
CA ALA A 145 1.64 -13.05 -7.93
C ALA A 145 2.10 -11.91 -8.86
N LEU A 146 3.14 -11.16 -8.49
CA LEU A 146 3.76 -10.17 -9.38
C LEU A 146 4.44 -10.84 -10.59
N LEU A 147 5.13 -11.95 -10.38
CA LEU A 147 5.70 -12.73 -11.49
C LEU A 147 4.61 -13.27 -12.42
N GLU A 148 3.53 -13.82 -11.87
CA GLU A 148 2.38 -14.28 -12.67
C GLU A 148 1.69 -13.12 -13.43
N SER A 149 1.62 -11.92 -12.83
CA SER A 149 1.13 -10.72 -13.54
C SER A 149 2.02 -10.35 -14.72
N LYS A 150 3.35 -10.50 -14.58
CA LYS A 150 4.29 -10.33 -15.71
C LYS A 150 4.00 -11.35 -16.83
N MET A 151 3.82 -12.61 -16.47
CA MET A 151 3.61 -13.69 -17.46
C MET A 151 2.28 -13.58 -18.20
N SER A 152 1.24 -13.06 -17.52
CA SER A 152 -0.09 -12.88 -18.10
C SER A 152 -0.36 -11.46 -18.64
N SER A 153 0.63 -10.56 -18.57
CA SER A 153 0.48 -9.14 -18.88
C SER A 153 -0.71 -8.47 -18.14
N SER A 154 -1.04 -8.98 -16.95
CA SER A 154 -2.12 -8.43 -16.14
C SER A 154 -1.72 -7.11 -15.52
N PRO A 155 -2.51 -6.03 -15.69
CA PRO A 155 -2.17 -4.72 -15.14
C PRO A 155 -2.27 -4.71 -13.62
N VAL A 156 -1.33 -4.02 -12.98
CA VAL A 156 -1.23 -3.86 -11.53
C VAL A 156 -1.46 -2.40 -11.19
N ARG A 157 -2.37 -2.12 -10.26
CA ARG A 157 -2.55 -0.76 -9.72
C ARG A 157 -1.35 -0.37 -8.87
N VAL A 158 -0.86 0.84 -9.05
CA VAL A 158 0.19 1.40 -8.22
C VAL A 158 -0.36 2.52 -7.36
N VAL A 159 -0.14 2.41 -6.06
CA VAL A 159 -0.40 3.47 -5.09
C VAL A 159 0.93 3.90 -4.49
N LYS A 160 1.25 5.17 -4.59
CA LYS A 160 2.47 5.76 -4.02
C LYS A 160 2.18 6.37 -2.66
N GLY A 161 2.93 5.97 -1.63
CA GLY A 161 2.88 6.56 -0.29
C GLY A 161 4.00 7.58 -0.14
N PHE A 162 3.69 8.76 0.37
CA PHE A 162 4.65 9.84 0.58
C PHE A 162 4.47 10.50 1.95
N LYS A 163 5.55 10.99 2.49
CA LYS A 163 5.55 11.64 3.79
C LYS A 163 5.07 13.07 3.68
N VAL A 164 4.16 13.46 4.56
CA VAL A 164 3.65 14.82 4.70
C VAL A 164 3.70 15.26 6.14
N ASN A 165 4.00 16.53 6.35
CA ASN A 165 3.91 17.14 7.66
C ASN A 165 2.51 17.74 7.86
N ARG A 166 1.77 17.25 8.84
CA ARG A 166 0.42 17.74 9.19
C ARG A 166 0.37 18.24 10.62
N MET A 167 -0.26 19.39 10.80
CA MET A 167 -0.58 19.87 12.14
C MET A 167 -1.51 18.86 12.82
N CYS A 168 -1.15 18.44 14.02
CA CYS A 168 -2.02 17.64 14.88
C CYS A 168 -2.63 18.58 15.91
N PRO A 169 -3.91 18.98 15.76
CA PRO A 169 -4.53 20.00 16.65
C PRO A 169 -4.46 19.57 18.12
N ARG A 170 -4.69 18.28 18.38
CA ARG A 170 -4.68 17.72 19.75
C ARG A 170 -3.31 17.80 20.42
N ARG A 171 -2.22 17.68 19.66
CA ARG A 171 -0.85 17.72 20.20
C ARG A 171 -0.20 19.09 20.06
N GLY A 172 -0.87 20.06 19.44
CA GLY A 172 -0.32 21.39 19.18
C GLY A 172 0.98 21.40 18.37
N ARG A 173 1.31 20.30 17.69
CA ARG A 173 2.55 20.14 16.94
C ARG A 173 2.35 19.47 15.59
N THR A 174 3.26 19.75 14.67
CA THR A 174 3.33 19.08 13.38
C THR A 174 3.84 17.65 13.56
N VAL A 175 3.17 16.69 12.92
CA VAL A 175 3.56 15.28 12.89
C VAL A 175 3.71 14.82 11.45
N GLU A 176 4.73 14.01 11.21
CA GLU A 176 4.92 13.36 9.93
C GLU A 176 3.91 12.21 9.80
N ARG A 177 3.25 12.14 8.64
CA ARG A 177 2.31 11.07 8.28
C ARG A 177 2.55 10.64 6.86
N THR A 178 2.19 9.39 6.54
CA THR A 178 2.16 8.92 5.17
C THR A 178 0.77 9.15 4.59
N GLU A 179 0.70 9.86 3.49
CA GLU A 179 -0.47 9.97 2.62
C GLU A 179 -0.22 9.17 1.34
N TYR A 180 -1.28 8.87 0.60
CA TYR A 180 -1.22 7.99 -0.56
C TYR A 180 -1.83 8.67 -1.77
N ILE A 181 -1.33 8.34 -2.95
CA ILE A 181 -1.88 8.77 -4.24
C ILE A 181 -2.00 7.56 -5.16
N TYR A 182 -3.13 7.46 -5.86
CA TYR A 182 -3.29 6.45 -6.89
C TYR A 182 -2.56 6.91 -8.16
N ASP A 183 -1.53 6.18 -8.55
CA ASP A 183 -0.64 6.54 -9.66
C ASP A 183 -1.05 5.89 -10.99
N GLY A 184 -2.04 5.01 -10.93
CA GLY A 184 -2.58 4.37 -12.14
C GLY A 184 -2.22 2.90 -12.27
N LEU A 185 -2.31 2.43 -13.51
CA LEU A 185 -2.02 1.05 -13.91
C LEU A 185 -0.60 0.92 -14.45
N TYR A 186 0.03 -0.19 -14.12
CA TYR A 186 1.38 -0.53 -14.53
C TYR A 186 1.45 -1.98 -14.99
N GLU A 187 2.37 -2.28 -15.88
CA GLU A 187 2.74 -3.65 -16.26
C GLU A 187 4.06 -4.03 -15.60
N VAL A 188 4.14 -5.25 -15.08
CA VAL A 188 5.39 -5.81 -14.56
C VAL A 188 6.26 -6.24 -15.76
N LYS A 189 7.39 -5.59 -15.96
CA LYS A 189 8.29 -5.87 -17.09
C LYS A 189 9.44 -6.80 -16.71
N SER A 190 10.01 -6.66 -15.52
CA SER A 190 11.10 -7.52 -15.06
C SER A 190 10.86 -8.06 -13.64
N CYS A 191 11.51 -9.15 -13.34
CA CYS A 191 11.61 -9.74 -12.01
C CYS A 191 13.01 -10.33 -11.88
N GLU A 192 13.81 -9.76 -11.00
CA GLU A 192 15.20 -10.19 -10.77
C GLU A 192 15.41 -10.56 -9.31
N LYS A 193 16.15 -11.67 -9.11
CA LYS A 193 16.65 -12.04 -7.78
C LYS A 193 18.07 -11.51 -7.63
N LYS A 194 18.26 -10.58 -6.68
CA LYS A 194 19.55 -9.95 -6.45
C LYS A 194 19.87 -9.82 -4.97
N GLN A 195 21.12 -9.48 -4.66
CA GLN A 195 21.54 -9.24 -3.29
C GLN A 195 21.08 -7.84 -2.84
N GLY A 196 20.32 -7.79 -1.74
CA GLY A 196 19.89 -6.54 -1.12
C GLY A 196 20.99 -5.87 -0.30
N LEU A 197 20.72 -4.67 0.19
CA LEU A 197 21.66 -3.89 1.01
C LEU A 197 22.11 -4.63 2.29
N MET A 198 21.27 -5.51 2.81
CA MET A 198 21.57 -6.32 4.00
C MET A 198 22.18 -7.68 3.67
N LYS A 199 22.69 -7.86 2.45
CA LYS A 199 23.30 -9.10 1.94
C LYS A 199 22.36 -10.31 1.91
N ASN A 200 21.05 -10.13 2.06
CA ASN A 200 20.04 -11.14 1.82
C ASN A 200 19.58 -11.10 0.36
N TRP A 201 19.07 -12.22 -0.15
CA TRP A 201 18.49 -12.27 -1.48
C TRP A 201 17.09 -11.65 -1.48
N ILE A 202 16.86 -10.74 -2.42
CA ILE A 202 15.60 -10.04 -2.62
C ILE A 202 15.11 -10.23 -4.05
N PHE A 203 13.79 -10.10 -4.25
CA PHE A 203 13.20 -9.96 -5.58
C PHE A 203 12.97 -8.48 -5.85
N GLU A 204 13.45 -8.01 -6.98
CA GLU A 204 13.18 -6.67 -7.50
C GLU A 204 12.34 -6.78 -8.76
N PHE A 205 11.29 -5.99 -8.82
CA PHE A 205 10.36 -5.92 -9.94
C PHE A 205 10.43 -4.52 -10.54
N GLU A 206 10.51 -4.42 -11.86
CA GLU A 206 10.29 -3.17 -12.56
C GLU A 206 8.90 -3.14 -13.15
N LEU A 207 8.15 -2.12 -12.79
CA LEU A 207 6.81 -1.88 -13.27
C LEU A 207 6.82 -0.62 -14.14
N PHE A 208 6.26 -0.72 -15.35
CA PHE A 208 6.16 0.38 -16.30
C PHE A 208 4.73 0.87 -16.36
N ARG A 209 4.57 2.18 -16.27
CA ARG A 209 3.26 2.82 -16.31
C ARG A 209 2.58 2.59 -17.66
N CYS A 210 1.34 2.12 -17.65
CA CYS A 210 0.58 1.92 -18.87
C CYS A 210 0.35 3.26 -19.59
N PRO A 211 0.46 3.31 -20.92
CA PRO A 211 0.26 4.55 -21.69
C PRO A 211 -1.19 5.04 -21.63
N GLY A 212 -1.41 6.30 -21.99
CA GLY A 212 -2.73 6.91 -22.10
C GLY A 212 -3.37 7.33 -20.79
N GLN A 213 -2.65 7.22 -19.67
CA GLN A 213 -3.13 7.67 -18.36
C GLN A 213 -2.72 9.13 -18.09
N PRO A 214 -3.56 9.92 -17.36
CA PRO A 214 -3.24 11.31 -17.01
C PRO A 214 -1.93 11.41 -16.23
N ASP A 215 -1.16 12.47 -16.44
CA ASP A 215 0.02 12.77 -15.64
C ASP A 215 -0.38 13.22 -14.23
N ILE A 216 0.40 12.78 -13.24
CA ILE A 216 0.20 13.20 -11.87
C ILE A 216 1.11 14.36 -11.54
N CYS A 217 0.50 15.52 -11.28
CA CYS A 217 1.22 16.66 -10.74
C CYS A 217 1.44 16.47 -9.23
N LEU A 218 2.64 16.07 -8.83
CA LEU A 218 3.04 15.95 -7.42
C LEU A 218 3.40 17.31 -6.80
N LYS A 219 2.92 18.43 -7.35
CA LYS A 219 3.14 19.76 -6.76
C LYS A 219 2.70 19.78 -5.30
N GLY A 220 3.62 20.01 -4.40
CA GLY A 220 3.38 20.03 -2.95
C GLY A 220 3.83 18.80 -2.16
N CYS A 221 4.30 17.74 -2.78
CA CYS A 221 5.03 16.68 -2.11
C CYS A 221 6.52 17.09 -2.08
N LYS A 222 7.04 17.42 -0.90
CA LYS A 222 8.49 17.56 -0.73
C LYS A 222 9.13 16.21 -1.04
N ARG A 223 10.08 16.24 -1.98
CA ARG A 223 11.01 15.13 -2.21
C ARG A 223 11.85 14.88 -0.98
#